data_87a3cdf4cf0926393452788d69876fca
#
_entry.id   87a3cdf4cf0926393452788d69876fca
#
_cell.length_a   1.000
_cell.length_b   1.000
_cell.length_c   1.000
_cell.angle_alpha   90.00
_cell.angle_beta   90.00
_cell.angle_gamma   90.00
#
_symmetry.space_group_name_H-M   'P 1'
#
loop_
_entity.id
_entity.type
_entity.pdbx_description
1 polymer ?
#
loop_
_entity_poly.entity_id
_entity_poly.type
_entity_poly.pdbx_seq_one_letter_code
_entity_poly.pdbx_strand_id
1 'polypeptide(L)'
;IDDTIIATIAAITLFMISAKSSNRRLLLWSEAVKLPWGIILLFGGGMALAKGFTDTGLADWIAAQFSYLKGMELFFLMLILVAAVNFLTEITSNLATTAMLLPVLAPIAFSMGIHPYMIMVAATLAASCAFMLPVATPPNAVVFGSGYLKISSMVKVGVVMNIVSILIVTLITYFLLPYLWDID
;
A
#
# COMPACT_ATOMS: atom_id res chain seq x y z
N ILE A 1 20.81 -20.66 -8.82
CA ILE A 1 19.96 -20.99 -7.65
C ILE A 1 19.13 -19.74 -7.39
N ASP A 2 17.82 -19.90 -7.38
CA ASP A 2 16.86 -18.82 -7.16
C ASP A 2 16.76 -18.50 -5.65
N ASP A 3 16.53 -17.22 -5.31
CA ASP A 3 16.38 -16.74 -3.92
C ASP A 3 15.27 -17.51 -3.19
N THR A 4 14.21 -17.90 -3.88
CA THR A 4 13.12 -18.72 -3.33
C THR A 4 13.61 -20.09 -2.86
N ILE A 5 14.52 -20.74 -3.61
CA ILE A 5 15.11 -22.02 -3.24
C ILE A 5 15.99 -21.86 -2.01
N ILE A 6 16.81 -20.80 -1.98
CA ILE A 6 17.70 -20.49 -0.85
C ILE A 6 16.87 -20.26 0.41
N ALA A 7 15.85 -19.42 0.35
CA ALA A 7 14.96 -19.12 1.47
C ALA A 7 14.24 -20.38 1.98
N THR A 8 13.76 -21.23 1.06
CA THR A 8 13.05 -22.47 1.41
C THR A 8 13.99 -23.45 2.12
N ILE A 9 15.20 -23.67 1.59
CA ILE A 9 16.21 -24.52 2.22
C ILE A 9 16.59 -23.99 3.59
N ALA A 10 16.82 -22.67 3.73
CA ALA A 10 17.13 -22.05 5.01
C ALA A 10 16.00 -22.26 6.03
N ALA A 11 14.75 -22.06 5.63
CA ALA A 11 13.58 -22.27 6.50
C ALA A 11 13.48 -23.73 6.97
N ILE A 12 13.61 -24.70 6.06
CA ILE A 12 13.59 -26.14 6.42
C ILE A 12 14.74 -26.46 7.37
N THR A 13 15.93 -25.93 7.12
CA THR A 13 17.12 -26.15 7.94
C THR A 13 16.91 -25.71 9.40
N LEU A 14 16.20 -24.60 9.64
CA LEU A 14 15.86 -24.13 10.99
C LEU A 14 15.01 -25.13 11.78
N PHE A 15 14.15 -25.91 11.12
CA PHE A 15 13.40 -26.98 11.75
C PHE A 15 14.24 -28.24 12.04
N MET A 16 15.39 -28.39 11.39
CA MET A 16 16.25 -29.57 11.54
C MET A 16 17.36 -29.39 12.55
N ILE A 17 17.92 -28.20 12.68
CA ILE A 17 19.06 -27.92 13.56
C ILE A 17 18.59 -27.80 15.03
N SER A 18 19.31 -28.45 15.91
CA SER A 18 19.09 -28.33 17.36
C SER A 18 19.82 -27.13 17.94
N ALA A 19 19.18 -26.41 18.84
CA ALA A 19 19.80 -25.32 19.58
C ALA A 19 20.82 -25.88 20.62
N LYS A 20 22.04 -25.37 20.61
CA LYS A 20 23.16 -25.88 21.39
C LYS A 20 22.96 -25.80 22.91
N SER A 21 22.09 -24.90 23.38
CA SER A 21 21.86 -24.61 24.80
C SER A 21 20.57 -25.22 25.36
N SER A 22 19.71 -25.77 24.52
CA SER A 22 18.45 -26.38 24.93
C SER A 22 18.15 -27.56 24.01
N ASN A 23 17.60 -28.64 24.59
CA ASN A 23 17.25 -29.84 23.81
C ASN A 23 16.03 -29.60 22.88
N ARG A 24 15.97 -28.43 22.19
CA ARG A 24 14.92 -28.05 21.27
C ARG A 24 15.53 -27.67 19.90
N ARG A 25 14.72 -27.66 18.85
CA ARG A 25 15.11 -27.19 17.53
C ARG A 25 15.16 -25.67 17.49
N LEU A 26 15.91 -25.10 16.53
CA LEU A 26 16.00 -23.64 16.39
C LEU A 26 14.66 -23.00 16.10
N LEU A 27 13.81 -23.67 15.32
CA LEU A 27 12.44 -23.25 15.05
C LEU A 27 11.47 -24.42 15.29
N LEU A 28 10.38 -24.16 16.02
CA LEU A 28 9.30 -25.08 16.25
C LEU A 28 8.09 -24.69 15.40
N TRP A 29 7.26 -25.67 15.04
CA TRP A 29 6.02 -25.41 14.30
C TRP A 29 5.08 -24.47 15.05
N SER A 30 4.99 -24.60 16.35
CA SER A 30 4.21 -23.72 17.22
C SER A 30 4.67 -22.24 17.21
N GLU A 31 5.91 -21.98 16.80
CA GLU A 31 6.44 -20.65 16.60
C GLU A 31 6.21 -20.17 15.16
N ALA A 32 6.42 -21.04 14.18
CA ALA A 32 6.19 -20.73 12.78
C ALA A 32 4.73 -20.37 12.47
N VAL A 33 3.75 -20.99 13.12
CA VAL A 33 2.33 -20.64 12.93
C VAL A 33 1.96 -19.27 13.48
N LYS A 34 2.81 -18.66 14.33
CA LYS A 34 2.61 -17.31 14.85
C LYS A 34 3.09 -16.22 13.92
N LEU A 35 3.70 -16.57 12.78
CA LEU A 35 4.04 -15.59 11.74
C LEU A 35 2.78 -14.83 11.29
N PRO A 36 2.92 -13.57 10.90
CA PRO A 36 1.79 -12.76 10.45
C PRO A 36 1.35 -13.19 9.04
N TRP A 37 0.76 -14.38 8.93
CA TRP A 37 0.34 -15.00 7.67
C TRP A 37 -0.57 -14.11 6.83
N GLY A 38 -1.41 -13.30 7.50
CA GLY A 38 -2.26 -12.34 6.80
C GLY A 38 -1.47 -11.36 5.94
N ILE A 39 -0.36 -10.86 6.45
CA ILE A 39 0.54 -9.94 5.71
C ILE A 39 1.22 -10.69 4.55
N ILE A 40 1.74 -11.88 4.81
CA ILE A 40 2.43 -12.68 3.79
C ILE A 40 1.47 -13.02 2.63
N LEU A 41 0.26 -13.46 2.94
CA LEU A 41 -0.76 -13.77 1.94
C LEU A 41 -1.24 -12.53 1.19
N LEU A 42 -1.35 -11.39 1.88
CA LEU A 42 -1.75 -10.12 1.26
C LEU A 42 -0.70 -9.68 0.22
N PHE A 43 0.58 -9.68 0.57
CA PHE A 43 1.66 -9.35 -0.38
C PHE A 43 1.75 -10.36 -1.52
N GLY A 44 1.76 -11.65 -1.21
CA GLY A 44 1.82 -12.70 -2.23
C GLY A 44 0.61 -12.66 -3.18
N GLY A 45 -0.59 -12.44 -2.65
CA GLY A 45 -1.81 -12.25 -3.43
C GLY A 45 -1.75 -10.99 -4.29
N GLY A 46 -1.24 -9.87 -3.75
CA GLY A 46 -1.02 -8.63 -4.49
C GLY A 46 -0.06 -8.81 -5.67
N MET A 47 1.07 -9.51 -5.44
CA MET A 47 2.02 -9.82 -6.51
C MET A 47 1.43 -10.75 -7.58
N ALA A 48 0.63 -11.75 -7.18
CA ALA A 48 -0.07 -12.64 -8.11
C ALA A 48 -1.09 -11.88 -8.95
N LEU A 49 -1.84 -10.94 -8.35
CA LEU A 49 -2.75 -10.05 -9.06
C LEU A 49 -2.00 -9.16 -10.06
N ALA A 50 -0.90 -8.53 -9.65
CA ALA A 50 -0.07 -7.70 -10.54
C ALA A 50 0.40 -8.49 -11.77
N LYS A 51 0.87 -9.72 -11.56
CA LYS A 51 1.24 -10.62 -12.65
C LYS A 51 0.03 -10.92 -13.54
N GLY A 52 -1.13 -11.21 -12.95
CA GLY A 52 -2.37 -11.42 -13.70
C GLY A 52 -2.76 -10.21 -14.55
N PHE A 53 -2.64 -8.99 -14.02
CA PHE A 53 -2.89 -7.75 -14.76
C PHE A 53 -1.97 -7.61 -15.98
N THR A 54 -0.69 -7.94 -15.83
CA THR A 54 0.29 -7.88 -16.92
C THR A 54 0.06 -8.98 -17.94
N ASP A 55 -0.05 -10.23 -17.49
CA ASP A 55 -0.15 -11.40 -18.38
C ASP A 55 -1.46 -11.43 -19.19
N THR A 56 -2.54 -10.86 -18.65
CA THR A 56 -3.86 -10.79 -19.33
C THR A 56 -4.07 -9.54 -20.18
N GLY A 57 -3.15 -8.56 -20.12
CA GLY A 57 -3.31 -7.26 -20.76
C GLY A 57 -4.39 -6.38 -20.09
N LEU A 58 -4.84 -6.76 -18.87
CA LEU A 58 -5.87 -5.97 -18.16
C LEU A 58 -5.34 -4.58 -17.79
N ALA A 59 -4.06 -4.45 -17.48
CA ALA A 59 -3.44 -3.14 -17.22
C ALA A 59 -3.55 -2.23 -18.45
N ASP A 60 -3.26 -2.75 -19.64
CA ASP A 60 -3.36 -2.00 -20.90
C ASP A 60 -4.81 -1.66 -21.24
N TRP A 61 -5.74 -2.58 -20.97
CA TRP A 61 -7.16 -2.31 -21.16
C TRP A 61 -7.65 -1.19 -20.23
N ILE A 62 -7.27 -1.20 -18.95
CA ILE A 62 -7.57 -0.13 -18.00
C ILE A 62 -6.96 1.18 -18.48
N ALA A 63 -5.69 1.19 -18.86
CA ALA A 63 -5.02 2.37 -19.40
C ALA A 63 -5.72 2.91 -20.65
N ALA A 64 -6.23 2.02 -21.52
CA ALA A 64 -7.04 2.43 -22.67
C ALA A 64 -8.36 3.09 -22.28
N GLN A 65 -9.02 2.66 -21.18
CA GLN A 65 -10.20 3.37 -20.65
C GLN A 65 -9.83 4.77 -20.15
N PHE A 66 -8.68 4.93 -19.51
CA PHE A 66 -8.16 6.26 -19.16
C PHE A 66 -7.75 7.09 -20.38
N SER A 67 -7.69 6.52 -21.58
CA SER A 67 -7.45 7.27 -22.81
C SER A 67 -8.55 8.28 -23.14
N TYR A 68 -9.76 8.10 -22.61
CA TYR A 68 -10.81 9.14 -22.62
C TYR A 68 -10.44 10.37 -21.79
N LEU A 69 -9.47 10.23 -20.88
CA LEU A 69 -8.84 11.30 -20.13
C LEU A 69 -7.58 11.84 -20.84
N LYS A 70 -7.35 11.46 -22.11
CA LYS A 70 -6.27 12.02 -22.95
C LYS A 70 -6.52 13.51 -23.14
N GLY A 71 -5.77 14.31 -22.40
CA GLY A 71 -5.94 15.76 -22.25
C GLY A 71 -6.02 16.19 -20.79
N MET A 72 -6.23 15.23 -19.85
CA MET A 72 -6.08 15.50 -18.44
C MET A 72 -4.59 15.50 -18.10
N GLU A 73 -4.11 16.62 -17.59
CA GLU A 73 -2.73 16.73 -17.13
C GLU A 73 -2.47 15.69 -16.01
N LEU A 74 -1.26 15.16 -15.96
CA LEU A 74 -0.82 14.19 -14.96
C LEU A 74 -1.14 14.64 -13.54
N PHE A 75 -1.10 15.93 -13.27
CA PHE A 75 -1.46 16.52 -11.99
C PHE A 75 -2.88 16.14 -11.55
N PHE A 76 -3.87 16.28 -12.42
CA PHE A 76 -5.26 15.94 -12.08
C PHE A 76 -5.47 14.45 -11.92
N LEU A 77 -4.77 13.62 -12.69
CA LEU A 77 -4.80 12.17 -12.52
C LEU A 77 -4.26 11.77 -11.14
N MET A 78 -3.13 12.34 -10.74
CA MET A 78 -2.56 12.11 -9.41
C MET A 78 -3.47 12.63 -8.31
N LEU A 79 -4.09 13.79 -8.47
CA LEU A 79 -5.03 14.34 -7.50
C LEU A 79 -6.23 13.41 -7.27
N ILE A 80 -6.81 12.86 -8.35
CA ILE A 80 -7.92 11.91 -8.25
C ILE A 80 -7.48 10.62 -7.58
N LEU A 81 -6.31 10.08 -7.96
CA LEU A 81 -5.77 8.87 -7.35
C LEU A 81 -5.53 9.07 -5.85
N VAL A 82 -4.84 10.15 -5.47
CA VAL A 82 -4.55 10.49 -4.07
C VAL A 82 -5.85 10.64 -3.28
N ALA A 83 -6.84 11.31 -3.83
CA ALA A 83 -8.14 11.46 -3.19
C ALA A 83 -8.85 10.11 -3.02
N ALA A 84 -8.89 9.29 -4.07
CA ALA A 84 -9.52 7.98 -4.02
C ALA A 84 -8.87 7.07 -2.96
N VAL A 85 -7.54 7.01 -2.92
CA VAL A 85 -6.79 6.21 -1.95
C VAL A 85 -6.96 6.75 -0.53
N ASN A 86 -6.92 8.07 -0.35
CA ASN A 86 -7.11 8.72 0.94
C ASN A 86 -8.48 8.40 1.56
N PHE A 87 -9.56 8.47 0.79
CA PHE A 87 -10.89 8.10 1.29
C PHE A 87 -11.07 6.60 1.44
N LEU A 88 -10.44 5.78 0.59
CA LEU A 88 -10.47 4.32 0.72
C LEU A 88 -9.83 3.85 2.03
N THR A 89 -8.70 4.44 2.41
CA THR A 89 -7.96 4.05 3.62
C THR A 89 -8.70 4.39 4.92
N GLU A 90 -9.69 5.27 4.89
CA GLU A 90 -10.54 5.54 6.05
C GLU A 90 -11.34 4.32 6.53
N ILE A 91 -11.70 3.42 5.62
CA ILE A 91 -12.48 2.22 5.91
C ILE A 91 -11.68 0.92 5.79
N THR A 92 -10.43 1.03 5.35
CA THR A 92 -9.50 -0.11 5.21
C THR A 92 -8.22 0.16 6.01
N SER A 93 -7.42 -0.86 6.22
CA SER A 93 -6.10 -0.69 6.84
C SER A 93 -5.12 -0.03 5.87
N ASN A 94 -4.35 0.96 6.32
CA ASN A 94 -3.31 1.62 5.52
C ASN A 94 -2.34 0.61 4.90
N LEU A 95 -1.91 -0.37 5.70
CA LEU A 95 -1.04 -1.45 5.23
C LEU A 95 -1.70 -2.30 4.15
N ALA A 96 -2.96 -2.69 4.36
CA ALA A 96 -3.70 -3.51 3.40
C ALA A 96 -3.95 -2.73 2.10
N THR A 97 -4.35 -1.47 2.20
CA THR A 97 -4.56 -0.58 1.04
C THR A 97 -3.29 -0.46 0.21
N THR A 98 -2.16 -0.16 0.86
CA THR A 98 -0.87 -0.03 0.18
C THR A 98 -0.44 -1.35 -0.45
N ALA A 99 -0.44 -2.45 0.30
CA ALA A 99 0.01 -3.75 -0.19
C ALA A 99 -0.82 -4.28 -1.37
N MET A 100 -2.11 -3.96 -1.39
CA MET A 100 -3.01 -4.35 -2.48
C MET A 100 -2.85 -3.46 -3.72
N LEU A 101 -2.68 -2.15 -3.52
CA LEU A 101 -2.66 -1.20 -4.63
C LEU A 101 -1.31 -1.14 -5.35
N LEU A 102 -0.18 -1.19 -4.64
CA LEU A 102 1.14 -1.00 -5.26
C LEU A 102 1.43 -1.98 -6.40
N PRO A 103 1.19 -3.30 -6.25
CA PRO A 103 1.42 -4.24 -7.33
C PRO A 103 0.55 -4.01 -8.56
N VAL A 104 -0.64 -3.42 -8.37
CA VAL A 104 -1.59 -3.12 -9.46
C VAL A 104 -1.24 -1.80 -10.14
N LEU A 105 -0.85 -0.79 -9.36
CA LEU A 105 -0.54 0.55 -9.88
C LEU A 105 0.73 0.58 -10.74
N ALA A 106 1.73 -0.25 -10.43
CA ALA A 106 2.98 -0.28 -11.18
C ALA A 106 2.80 -0.64 -12.67
N PRO A 107 2.13 -1.76 -13.04
CA PRO A 107 1.85 -2.09 -14.44
C PRO A 107 1.00 -1.01 -15.14
N ILE A 108 0.02 -0.43 -14.44
CA ILE A 108 -0.84 0.63 -15.00
C ILE A 108 0.00 1.87 -15.32
N ALA A 109 0.90 2.29 -14.41
CA ALA A 109 1.78 3.41 -14.65
C ALA A 109 2.65 3.21 -15.89
N PHE A 110 3.26 2.02 -16.04
CA PHE A 110 4.06 1.68 -17.22
C PHE A 110 3.26 1.76 -18.52
N SER A 111 2.04 1.21 -18.54
CA SER A 111 1.20 1.25 -19.76
C SER A 111 0.69 2.66 -20.10
N MET A 112 0.67 3.57 -19.15
CA MET A 112 0.36 4.99 -19.35
C MET A 112 1.59 5.84 -19.72
N GLY A 113 2.80 5.26 -19.71
CA GLY A 113 4.05 6.00 -19.92
C GLY A 113 4.42 6.92 -18.75
N ILE A 114 3.92 6.63 -17.55
CA ILE A 114 4.22 7.38 -16.33
C ILE A 114 5.24 6.60 -15.52
N HIS A 115 6.22 7.29 -14.94
CA HIS A 115 7.17 6.63 -14.06
C HIS A 115 6.44 6.02 -12.84
N PRO A 116 6.56 4.71 -12.56
CA PRO A 116 5.76 4.02 -11.55
C PRO A 116 5.86 4.63 -10.16
N TYR A 117 7.04 5.12 -9.79
CA TYR A 117 7.24 5.73 -8.48
C TYR A 117 6.37 6.95 -8.21
N MET A 118 6.02 7.72 -9.22
CA MET A 118 5.13 8.87 -9.05
C MET A 118 3.77 8.44 -8.49
N ILE A 119 3.19 7.41 -9.08
CA ILE A 119 1.86 6.89 -8.68
C ILE A 119 1.97 6.06 -7.40
N MET A 120 2.99 5.22 -7.26
CA MET A 120 3.15 4.33 -6.10
C MET A 120 3.44 5.11 -4.81
N VAL A 121 4.33 6.12 -4.87
CA VAL A 121 4.63 6.96 -3.70
C VAL A 121 3.43 7.81 -3.34
N ALA A 122 2.74 8.39 -4.31
CA ALA A 122 1.52 9.16 -4.09
C ALA A 122 0.44 8.31 -3.38
N ALA A 123 0.19 7.08 -3.86
CA ALA A 123 -0.76 6.17 -3.25
C ALA A 123 -0.34 5.74 -1.83
N THR A 124 0.96 5.49 -1.59
CA THR A 124 1.47 5.10 -0.27
C THR A 124 1.32 6.22 0.76
N LEU A 125 1.65 7.44 0.38
CA LEU A 125 1.48 8.61 1.25
C LEU A 125 0.00 8.87 1.51
N ALA A 126 -0.85 8.82 0.47
CA ALA A 126 -2.29 8.96 0.60
C ALA A 126 -2.91 7.91 1.53
N ALA A 127 -2.50 6.64 1.39
CA ALA A 127 -2.97 5.56 2.26
C ALA A 127 -2.59 5.74 3.73
N SER A 128 -1.59 6.56 4.03
CA SER A 128 -1.18 6.86 5.41
C SER A 128 -1.91 8.05 6.02
N CYS A 129 -2.68 8.79 5.21
CA CYS A 129 -3.40 10.00 5.62
C CYS A 129 -4.88 9.70 5.87
N ALA A 130 -5.21 9.12 7.02
CA ALA A 130 -6.58 8.79 7.42
C ALA A 130 -6.93 9.47 8.75
N PHE A 131 -7.83 10.46 8.71
CA PHE A 131 -8.09 11.33 9.86
C PHE A 131 -9.56 11.38 10.29
N MET A 132 -10.49 10.76 9.52
CA MET A 132 -11.92 10.92 9.75
C MET A 132 -12.48 9.91 10.74
N LEU A 133 -12.09 8.63 10.66
CA LEU A 133 -12.75 7.56 11.39
C LEU A 133 -11.86 6.94 12.47
N PRO A 134 -12.47 6.57 13.62
CA PRO A 134 -11.71 5.88 14.69
C PRO A 134 -11.09 4.55 14.24
N VAL A 135 -11.73 3.87 13.29
CA VAL A 135 -11.30 2.55 12.80
C VAL A 135 -10.13 2.66 11.82
N ALA A 136 -9.89 3.84 11.23
CA ALA A 136 -8.90 4.02 10.19
C ALA A 136 -7.46 3.76 10.67
N THR A 137 -7.12 4.24 11.87
CA THR A 137 -5.77 4.05 12.43
C THR A 137 -5.80 3.81 13.95
N PRO A 138 -4.79 3.10 14.52
CA PRO A 138 -4.68 2.92 15.96
C PRO A 138 -4.67 4.25 16.75
N PRO A 139 -3.95 5.32 16.33
CA PRO A 139 -4.03 6.60 17.00
C PRO A 139 -5.44 7.18 17.06
N ASN A 140 -6.19 7.10 15.96
CA ASN A 140 -7.59 7.56 15.92
C ASN A 140 -8.46 6.79 16.92
N ALA A 141 -8.27 5.47 17.01
CA ALA A 141 -8.99 4.63 17.97
C ALA A 141 -8.68 5.00 19.42
N VAL A 142 -7.41 5.28 19.74
CA VAL A 142 -6.99 5.70 21.10
C VAL A 142 -7.61 7.03 21.47
N VAL A 143 -7.55 8.01 20.57
CA VAL A 143 -8.12 9.34 20.81
C VAL A 143 -9.64 9.27 20.99
N PHE A 144 -10.32 8.50 20.15
CA PHE A 144 -11.76 8.26 20.27
C PHE A 144 -12.12 7.52 21.55
N GLY A 145 -11.31 6.51 21.92
CA GLY A 145 -11.50 5.72 23.16
C GLY A 145 -11.39 6.52 24.45
N SER A 146 -10.86 7.74 24.40
CA SER A 146 -10.85 8.68 25.55
C SER A 146 -12.25 9.10 26.01
N GLY A 147 -13.27 8.94 25.16
CA GLY A 147 -14.66 9.32 25.42
C GLY A 147 -14.96 10.81 25.28
N TYR A 148 -13.95 11.64 25.03
CA TYR A 148 -14.15 13.10 24.88
C TYR A 148 -14.64 13.51 23.49
N LEU A 149 -14.44 12.67 22.49
CA LEU A 149 -14.76 12.98 21.10
C LEU A 149 -15.97 12.19 20.59
N LYS A 150 -16.82 12.88 19.83
CA LYS A 150 -17.90 12.24 19.07
C LYS A 150 -17.40 11.94 17.65
N ILE A 151 -17.88 10.83 17.05
CA ILE A 151 -17.58 10.47 15.66
C ILE A 151 -17.86 11.64 14.72
N SER A 152 -18.99 12.33 14.88
CA SER A 152 -19.34 13.48 14.05
C SER A 152 -18.33 14.64 14.11
N SER A 153 -17.69 14.83 15.26
CA SER A 153 -16.64 15.85 15.42
C SER A 153 -15.35 15.41 14.75
N MET A 154 -14.97 14.13 14.88
CA MET A 154 -13.81 13.57 14.18
C MET A 154 -13.98 13.65 12.66
N VAL A 155 -15.14 13.25 12.13
CA VAL A 155 -15.43 13.31 10.70
C VAL A 155 -15.32 14.74 10.17
N LYS A 156 -15.91 15.73 10.86
CA LYS A 156 -15.86 17.14 10.41
C LYS A 156 -14.44 17.68 10.30
N VAL A 157 -13.62 17.45 11.31
CA VAL A 157 -12.22 17.90 11.32
C VAL A 157 -11.39 17.03 10.34
N GLY A 158 -11.61 15.72 10.36
CA GLY A 158 -10.91 14.77 9.52
C GLY A 158 -11.10 15.02 8.02
N VAL A 159 -12.30 15.39 7.57
CA VAL A 159 -12.53 15.78 6.16
C VAL A 159 -11.64 16.95 5.75
N VAL A 160 -11.52 17.96 6.59
CA VAL A 160 -10.65 19.11 6.31
C VAL A 160 -9.19 18.66 6.23
N MET A 161 -8.76 17.81 7.17
CA MET A 161 -7.39 17.27 7.18
C MET A 161 -7.13 16.38 5.96
N ASN A 162 -8.11 15.57 5.53
CA ASN A 162 -8.01 14.76 4.33
C ASN A 162 -7.85 15.64 3.08
N ILE A 163 -8.66 16.70 2.93
CA ILE A 163 -8.54 17.63 1.80
C ILE A 163 -7.15 18.28 1.79
N VAL A 164 -6.69 18.76 2.94
CA VAL A 164 -5.35 19.36 3.05
C VAL A 164 -4.26 18.36 2.71
N SER A 165 -4.34 17.13 3.22
CA SER A 165 -3.34 16.08 2.92
C SER A 165 -3.38 15.66 1.45
N ILE A 166 -4.55 15.58 0.82
CA ILE A 166 -4.70 15.28 -0.61
C ILE A 166 -3.94 16.33 -1.44
N LEU A 167 -4.13 17.60 -1.16
CA LEU A 167 -3.44 18.69 -1.86
C LEU A 167 -1.93 18.63 -1.62
N ILE A 168 -1.50 18.49 -0.36
CA ILE A 168 -0.06 18.44 -0.02
C ILE A 168 0.61 17.22 -0.67
N VAL A 169 0.03 16.02 -0.54
CA VAL A 169 0.59 14.79 -1.14
C VAL A 169 0.68 14.94 -2.65
N THR A 170 -0.36 15.44 -3.30
CA THR A 170 -0.35 15.65 -4.75
C THR A 170 0.74 16.63 -5.17
N LEU A 171 0.86 17.77 -4.48
CA LEU A 171 1.89 18.78 -4.80
C LEU A 171 3.31 18.22 -4.59
N ILE A 172 3.55 17.54 -3.48
CA ILE A 172 4.87 16.96 -3.18
C ILE A 172 5.22 15.89 -4.22
N THR A 173 4.31 14.97 -4.52
CA THR A 173 4.59 13.88 -5.46
C THR A 173 4.67 14.32 -6.90
N TYR A 174 3.97 15.39 -7.27
CA TYR A 174 4.02 15.92 -8.62
C TYR A 174 5.26 16.82 -8.87
N PHE A 175 5.61 17.72 -7.94
CA PHE A 175 6.67 18.69 -8.13
C PHE A 175 8.00 18.29 -7.49
N LEU A 176 7.97 17.77 -6.27
CA LEU A 176 9.19 17.54 -5.50
C LEU A 176 9.79 16.16 -5.76
N LEU A 177 8.96 15.13 -5.92
CA LEU A 177 9.44 13.76 -6.11
C LEU A 177 10.28 13.59 -7.37
N PRO A 178 9.88 14.10 -8.56
CA PRO A 178 10.72 14.05 -9.76
C PRO A 178 12.08 14.71 -9.55
N TYR A 179 12.09 15.88 -8.92
CA TYR A 179 13.33 16.60 -8.61
C TYR A 179 14.27 15.84 -7.66
N LEU A 180 13.70 15.18 -6.62
CA LEU A 180 14.52 14.47 -5.62
C LEU A 180 15.09 13.14 -6.13
N TRP A 181 14.39 12.49 -7.04
CA TRP A 181 14.72 11.13 -7.50
C TRP A 181 15.18 11.10 -8.96
N ASP A 182 15.39 12.25 -9.56
CA ASP A 182 15.84 12.40 -10.96
C ASP A 182 14.95 11.58 -11.92
N ILE A 183 13.64 11.74 -11.75
CA ILE A 183 12.62 11.05 -12.54
C ILE A 183 12.25 11.98 -13.71
N ASP A 184 12.68 11.60 -14.92
CA ASP A 184 12.31 12.24 -16.18
C ASP A 184 10.95 11.72 -16.72
#